data_0e99fee8134868e09bc626a4292123f0
#
_entry.id   0e99fee8134868e09bc626a4292123f0
#
_cell.length_a   1.000
_cell.length_b   1.000
_cell.length_c   1.000
_cell.angle_alpha   90.00
_cell.angle_beta   90.00
_cell.angle_gamma   90.00
#
_symmetry.space_group_name_H-M   'P 1'
#
loop_
_entity.id
_entity.type
_entity.pdbx_description
1 polymer ?
#
loop_
_entity_poly.entity_id
_entity_poly.type
_entity_poly.pdbx_seq_one_letter_code
_entity_poly.pdbx_strand_id
1 'polypeptide(L)'
;VTRAPAVRRRRRRWPCAAALTVLGLIAAMVLTRDSSKFEYRDAADTAAHRLDTGPLVPSALDVQWWVRDHPGDARAAAIRDRIARHPIAMWATGNDEDDSRNIGDIVTRARDAGGTAQLVLYNIPDRDDGFSGPHHAVTPRVYRAWVDRVSALVGDARLVLIVEPDALWFADRQSLEGTDFGDRIDSLRYVVETFSARNANTRVYVDAGTSSGSVTPERMAALLAKVGVSDRVGYAVNVSSFAPTAEITAYAQRIRAALQQWFGIPDPRYVVDTSQNGNPDWNFDWCNPAGRILGTPPAVLGHHDGLDMNLWILAPGSSNGPCGAAPDAPGGQFSPALATALLR
;
A
#
# COMPACT_ATOMS: atom_id res chain seq x y z
N VAL A 1 -26.14 -35.13 -59.50
CA VAL A 1 -27.46 -35.02 -58.90
C VAL A 1 -27.75 -36.30 -58.14
N THR A 2 -27.42 -36.36 -56.86
CA THR A 2 -27.89 -37.47 -55.99
C THR A 2 -28.15 -36.91 -54.60
N ARG A 3 -29.40 -36.96 -54.17
CA ARG A 3 -29.91 -36.51 -52.86
C ARG A 3 -29.53 -37.55 -51.80
N ALA A 4 -29.01 -37.04 -50.67
CA ALA A 4 -28.81 -37.81 -49.45
C ALA A 4 -30.09 -37.85 -48.58
N PRO A 5 -30.34 -38.92 -47.84
CA PRO A 5 -31.62 -39.15 -47.11
C PRO A 5 -31.56 -38.44 -45.70
N ALA A 6 -32.74 -37.97 -45.30
CA ALA A 6 -33.00 -37.32 -44.03
C ALA A 6 -32.96 -38.29 -42.83
N VAL A 7 -32.18 -37.98 -41.81
CA VAL A 7 -32.15 -38.72 -40.53
C VAL A 7 -33.19 -38.13 -39.57
N ARG A 8 -34.22 -38.93 -39.26
CA ARG A 8 -35.22 -38.64 -38.22
C ARG A 8 -34.62 -38.76 -36.83
N ARG A 9 -34.46 -37.63 -36.12
CA ARG A 9 -34.16 -37.63 -34.67
C ARG A 9 -35.40 -37.98 -33.87
N ARG A 10 -35.38 -39.15 -33.19
CA ARG A 10 -36.35 -39.52 -32.14
C ARG A 10 -36.06 -38.66 -30.90
N ARG A 11 -37.03 -37.82 -30.46
CA ARG A 11 -37.05 -37.15 -29.16
C ARG A 11 -37.37 -38.20 -28.08
N ARG A 12 -36.39 -38.50 -27.21
CA ARG A 12 -36.63 -39.18 -25.94
C ARG A 12 -37.18 -38.18 -24.94
N ARG A 13 -38.40 -38.37 -24.50
CA ARG A 13 -38.99 -37.68 -23.35
C ARG A 13 -38.45 -38.34 -22.08
N TRP A 14 -37.77 -37.58 -21.24
CA TRP A 14 -37.44 -37.96 -19.87
C TRP A 14 -38.52 -37.40 -18.94
N PRO A 15 -38.94 -38.13 -17.88
CA PRO A 15 -39.97 -37.66 -16.96
C PRO A 15 -39.38 -36.64 -15.97
N CYS A 16 -40.04 -35.50 -15.85
CA CYS A 16 -39.74 -34.39 -14.93
C CYS A 16 -40.20 -34.69 -13.48
N ALA A 17 -39.76 -35.78 -12.86
CA ALA A 17 -40.21 -36.12 -11.51
C ALA A 17 -39.09 -36.31 -10.49
N ALA A 18 -37.80 -36.18 -10.85
CA ALA A 18 -36.68 -36.44 -9.94
C ALA A 18 -35.86 -35.19 -9.57
N ALA A 19 -36.18 -34.00 -10.08
CA ALA A 19 -35.38 -32.79 -9.87
C ALA A 19 -35.79 -31.91 -8.67
N LEU A 20 -36.94 -32.20 -8.04
CA LEU A 20 -37.45 -31.37 -6.94
C LEU A 20 -37.08 -31.85 -5.52
N THR A 21 -36.54 -33.05 -5.37
CA THR A 21 -36.15 -33.57 -4.04
C THR A 21 -34.71 -33.30 -3.64
N VAL A 22 -33.83 -32.97 -4.58
CA VAL A 22 -32.42 -32.70 -4.29
C VAL A 22 -32.18 -31.21 -3.91
N LEU A 23 -32.99 -30.29 -4.43
CA LEU A 23 -32.92 -28.86 -4.08
C LEU A 23 -33.46 -28.54 -2.66
N GLY A 24 -34.36 -29.38 -2.12
CA GLY A 24 -34.88 -29.22 -0.76
C GLY A 24 -33.89 -29.62 0.35
N LEU A 25 -32.96 -30.53 0.07
CA LEU A 25 -31.97 -31.00 1.04
C LEU A 25 -30.72 -30.09 1.11
N ILE A 26 -30.41 -29.37 0.06
CA ILE A 26 -29.30 -28.41 0.05
C ILE A 26 -29.72 -27.10 0.76
N ALA A 27 -30.97 -26.69 0.65
CA ALA A 27 -31.50 -25.51 1.35
C ALA A 27 -31.66 -25.74 2.87
N ALA A 28 -31.86 -26.96 3.33
CA ALA A 28 -32.00 -27.30 4.75
C ALA A 28 -30.62 -27.43 5.47
N MET A 29 -29.53 -27.67 4.74
CA MET A 29 -28.17 -27.71 5.34
C MET A 29 -27.51 -26.36 5.47
N VAL A 30 -28.05 -25.30 4.88
CA VAL A 30 -27.50 -23.93 4.98
C VAL A 30 -28.15 -23.13 6.11
N LEU A 31 -29.27 -23.58 6.66
CA LEU A 31 -30.05 -22.84 7.68
C LEU A 31 -29.87 -23.29 9.13
N THR A 32 -28.97 -24.22 9.41
CA THR A 32 -28.64 -24.60 10.79
C THR A 32 -27.17 -24.32 11.15
N ARG A 33 -26.60 -23.27 10.63
CA ARG A 33 -25.34 -22.74 11.17
C ARG A 33 -25.68 -21.93 12.41
N ASP A 34 -25.41 -22.55 13.53
CA ASP A 34 -25.56 -22.07 14.89
C ASP A 34 -25.04 -20.61 15.02
N SER A 35 -25.98 -19.67 15.12
CA SER A 35 -25.71 -18.25 15.32
C SER A 35 -25.20 -17.93 16.73
N SER A 36 -25.12 -18.92 17.63
CA SER A 36 -24.66 -18.71 19.00
C SER A 36 -23.14 -18.70 19.16
N LYS A 37 -22.36 -18.98 18.11
CA LYS A 37 -20.89 -18.92 18.16
C LYS A 37 -20.29 -17.61 17.65
N PHE A 38 -21.11 -16.69 17.15
CA PHE A 38 -20.61 -15.44 16.57
C PHE A 38 -20.52 -14.27 17.56
N GLU A 39 -21.19 -14.33 18.70
CA GLU A 39 -21.25 -13.19 19.64
C GLU A 39 -20.14 -13.12 20.69
N TYR A 40 -19.28 -14.12 20.81
CA TYR A 40 -18.29 -14.14 21.91
C TYR A 40 -16.83 -13.88 21.51
N ARG A 41 -16.55 -13.60 20.25
CA ARG A 41 -15.19 -13.28 19.79
C ARG A 41 -14.91 -11.78 19.62
N ASP A 42 -15.95 -10.94 19.51
CA ASP A 42 -15.76 -9.53 19.15
C ASP A 42 -15.25 -8.62 20.27
N ALA A 43 -15.46 -8.96 21.53
CA ALA A 43 -15.08 -8.08 22.65
C ALA A 43 -13.64 -8.28 23.14
N ALA A 44 -13.07 -9.46 22.97
CA ALA A 44 -11.69 -9.75 23.39
C ALA A 44 -10.67 -9.45 22.28
N ASP A 45 -11.05 -9.62 21.00
CA ASP A 45 -10.19 -9.36 19.84
C ASP A 45 -10.06 -7.86 19.51
N THR A 46 -11.09 -7.06 19.78
CA THR A 46 -11.02 -5.59 19.61
C THR A 46 -10.07 -4.89 20.56
N ALA A 47 -9.77 -5.48 21.72
CA ALA A 47 -8.78 -4.93 22.65
C ALA A 47 -7.33 -5.28 22.24
N ALA A 48 -7.11 -6.40 21.58
CA ALA A 48 -5.78 -6.87 21.17
C ALA A 48 -5.24 -6.17 19.90
N HIS A 49 -6.08 -5.46 19.15
CA HIS A 49 -5.72 -4.82 17.88
C HIS A 49 -5.75 -3.29 17.90
N ARG A 50 -5.95 -2.68 19.07
CA ARG A 50 -5.66 -1.24 19.19
C ARG A 50 -4.17 -1.05 19.01
N LEU A 51 -3.79 -0.48 17.88
CA LEU A 51 -2.48 0.14 17.74
C LEU A 51 -2.33 1.16 18.86
N ASP A 52 -1.58 0.82 19.90
CA ASP A 52 -0.95 1.87 20.71
C ASP A 52 0.17 2.47 19.86
N THR A 53 -0.24 3.28 18.87
CA THR A 53 0.72 3.90 17.94
C THR A 53 1.45 5.06 18.61
N GLY A 54 0.91 5.62 19.69
CA GLY A 54 1.38 6.93 20.10
C GLY A 54 1.30 7.95 18.93
N PRO A 55 1.91 9.12 19.03
CA PRO A 55 1.94 10.09 17.94
C PRO A 55 2.83 9.60 16.78
N LEU A 56 2.43 9.89 15.54
CA LEU A 56 3.33 9.76 14.39
C LEU A 56 4.47 10.80 14.54
N VAL A 57 5.71 10.36 14.31
CA VAL A 57 6.90 11.19 14.57
C VAL A 57 7.45 11.76 13.26
N PRO A 58 7.77 13.07 13.20
CA PRO A 58 8.41 13.65 12.03
C PRO A 58 9.81 13.08 11.79
N SER A 59 10.11 12.76 10.53
CA SER A 59 11.42 12.36 10.06
C SER A 59 12.28 13.59 9.70
N ALA A 60 13.61 13.45 9.71
CA ALA A 60 14.50 14.46 9.19
C ALA A 60 14.75 14.20 7.70
N LEU A 61 13.99 14.88 6.85
CA LEU A 61 14.02 14.72 5.40
C LEU A 61 14.52 16.00 4.71
N ASP A 62 14.68 15.93 3.41
CA ASP A 62 15.16 17.05 2.59
C ASP A 62 14.32 18.32 2.76
N VAL A 63 13.02 18.21 2.97
CA VAL A 63 12.14 19.36 3.20
C VAL A 63 12.49 20.07 4.52
N GLN A 64 12.78 19.34 5.61
CA GLN A 64 13.18 19.92 6.89
C GLN A 64 14.55 20.55 6.78
N TRP A 65 15.50 19.89 6.10
CA TRP A 65 16.84 20.42 5.86
C TRP A 65 16.79 21.67 5.00
N TRP A 66 16.00 21.66 3.92
CA TRP A 66 15.85 22.83 3.07
C TRP A 66 15.32 24.06 3.86
N VAL A 67 14.28 23.87 4.68
CA VAL A 67 13.72 24.95 5.51
C VAL A 67 14.75 25.49 6.50
N ARG A 68 15.54 24.61 7.11
CA ARG A 68 16.61 25.00 8.05
C ARG A 68 17.70 25.81 7.37
N ASP A 69 18.10 25.39 6.17
CA ASP A 69 19.27 25.96 5.47
C ASP A 69 18.90 27.20 4.64
N HIS A 70 17.59 27.46 4.42
CA HIS A 70 17.11 28.62 3.66
C HIS A 70 16.10 29.48 4.44
N PRO A 71 16.44 29.94 5.67
CA PRO A 71 15.48 30.67 6.51
C PRO A 71 15.05 32.03 5.93
N GLY A 72 15.83 32.60 5.02
CA GLY A 72 15.54 33.87 4.33
C GLY A 72 14.74 33.70 3.02
N ASP A 73 14.47 32.50 2.56
CA ASP A 73 13.66 32.29 1.36
C ASP A 73 12.18 32.60 1.68
N ALA A 74 11.52 33.38 0.81
CA ALA A 74 10.15 33.79 1.02
C ALA A 74 9.14 32.63 1.13
N ARG A 75 9.50 31.43 0.63
CA ARG A 75 8.70 30.22 0.69
C ARG A 75 8.90 29.43 1.98
N ALA A 76 10.02 29.65 2.69
CA ALA A 76 10.46 28.81 3.80
C ALA A 76 9.41 28.74 4.94
N ALA A 77 8.80 29.88 5.29
CA ALA A 77 7.81 29.93 6.35
C ALA A 77 6.57 29.06 6.00
N ALA A 78 6.04 29.21 4.80
CA ALA A 78 4.87 28.45 4.37
C ALA A 78 5.16 26.94 4.25
N ILE A 79 6.33 26.56 3.69
CA ILE A 79 6.77 25.18 3.59
C ILE A 79 6.98 24.57 4.99
N ARG A 80 7.61 25.29 5.92
CA ARG A 80 7.78 24.86 7.29
C ARG A 80 6.44 24.56 7.96
N ASP A 81 5.51 25.53 7.91
CA ASP A 81 4.27 25.48 8.68
C ASP A 81 3.23 24.52 8.11
N ARG A 82 3.26 24.26 6.81
CA ARG A 82 2.27 23.44 6.14
C ARG A 82 2.79 22.07 5.69
N ILE A 83 4.10 21.87 5.61
CA ILE A 83 4.71 20.61 5.16
C ILE A 83 5.69 20.06 6.20
N ALA A 84 6.80 20.77 6.45
CA ALA A 84 7.95 20.22 7.16
C ALA A 84 7.68 19.83 8.63
N ARG A 85 6.67 20.42 9.26
CA ARG A 85 6.25 20.11 10.63
C ARG A 85 5.43 18.81 10.77
N HIS A 86 4.93 18.27 9.66
CA HIS A 86 4.11 17.07 9.67
C HIS A 86 4.97 15.80 9.64
N PRO A 87 4.46 14.69 10.20
CA PRO A 87 5.07 13.39 10.02
C PRO A 87 5.03 12.96 8.54
N ILE A 88 6.20 12.64 8.00
CA ILE A 88 6.37 12.18 6.60
C ILE A 88 7.19 10.89 6.66
N ALA A 89 6.86 9.91 5.84
CA ALA A 89 7.59 8.65 5.81
C ALA A 89 9.01 8.82 5.22
N MET A 90 9.97 8.12 5.81
CA MET A 90 11.33 8.00 5.29
C MET A 90 11.39 6.82 4.31
N TRP A 91 12.08 6.99 3.20
CA TRP A 91 12.25 5.94 2.19
C TRP A 91 13.64 5.33 2.30
N ALA A 92 13.71 4.00 2.48
CA ALA A 92 14.92 3.21 2.39
C ALA A 92 15.02 2.60 0.99
N THR A 93 16.10 2.90 0.28
CA THR A 93 16.20 2.65 -1.16
C THR A 93 17.33 1.71 -1.54
N GLY A 94 17.97 1.06 -0.56
CA GLY A 94 19.05 0.11 -0.77
C GLY A 94 20.45 0.72 -0.71
N ASN A 95 20.60 1.99 -0.35
CA ASN A 95 21.89 2.56 0.00
C ASN A 95 22.19 2.22 1.47
N ASP A 96 23.00 1.22 1.70
CA ASP A 96 23.24 0.65 3.04
C ASP A 96 23.72 1.69 4.07
N GLU A 97 24.54 2.66 3.68
CA GLU A 97 25.04 3.69 4.60
C GLU A 97 23.95 4.69 4.95
N ASP A 98 23.29 5.23 3.95
CA ASP A 98 22.19 6.19 4.13
C ASP A 98 21.00 5.56 4.83
N ASP A 99 20.61 4.36 4.43
CA ASP A 99 19.51 3.62 5.05
C ASP A 99 19.81 3.36 6.54
N SER A 100 21.01 2.91 6.88
CA SER A 100 21.39 2.62 8.27
C SER A 100 21.34 3.87 9.14
N ARG A 101 21.87 4.98 8.64
CA ARG A 101 21.85 6.26 9.35
C ARG A 101 20.43 6.78 9.54
N ASN A 102 19.66 6.83 8.47
CA ASN A 102 18.33 7.41 8.46
C ASN A 102 17.33 6.57 9.25
N ILE A 103 17.38 5.22 9.14
CA ILE A 103 16.57 4.32 9.96
C ILE A 103 16.92 4.46 11.44
N GLY A 104 18.22 4.50 11.78
CA GLY A 104 18.66 4.74 13.15
C GLY A 104 18.12 6.05 13.74
N ASP A 105 18.11 7.14 12.95
CA ASP A 105 17.59 8.43 13.36
C ASP A 105 16.07 8.40 13.62
N ILE A 106 15.27 7.87 12.69
CA ILE A 106 13.80 7.83 12.87
C ILE A 106 13.39 6.91 14.03
N VAL A 107 14.09 5.79 14.23
CA VAL A 107 13.85 4.86 15.33
C VAL A 107 14.17 5.51 16.67
N THR A 108 15.29 6.24 16.75
CA THR A 108 15.68 7.00 17.97
C THR A 108 14.62 8.06 18.27
N ARG A 109 14.23 8.88 17.29
CA ARG A 109 13.18 9.88 17.45
C ARG A 109 11.86 9.30 17.91
N ALA A 110 11.46 8.15 17.35
CA ALA A 110 10.24 7.48 17.75
C ALA A 110 10.28 7.00 19.22
N ARG A 111 11.40 6.43 19.65
CA ARG A 111 11.61 6.01 21.05
C ARG A 111 11.59 7.21 22.00
N ASP A 112 12.33 8.27 21.68
CA ASP A 112 12.41 9.47 22.53
C ASP A 112 11.06 10.18 22.67
N ALA A 113 10.25 10.19 21.62
CA ALA A 113 8.91 10.77 21.62
C ALA A 113 7.81 9.84 22.15
N GLY A 114 8.10 8.58 22.46
CA GLY A 114 7.09 7.57 22.75
C GLY A 114 6.09 7.37 21.60
N GLY A 115 6.55 7.61 20.36
CA GLY A 115 5.71 7.63 19.17
C GLY A 115 6.04 6.53 18.17
N THR A 116 5.55 6.69 16.94
CA THR A 116 5.68 5.73 15.84
C THR A 116 6.40 6.35 14.65
N ALA A 117 7.48 5.72 14.20
CA ALA A 117 8.17 6.06 12.97
C ALA A 117 7.40 5.57 11.75
N GLN A 118 7.69 6.16 10.58
CA GLN A 118 7.14 5.74 9.29
C GLN A 118 8.28 5.43 8.32
N LEU A 119 8.28 4.24 7.75
CA LEU A 119 9.31 3.74 6.85
C LEU A 119 8.69 3.14 5.61
N VAL A 120 9.26 3.46 4.45
CA VAL A 120 8.96 2.80 3.17
C VAL A 120 10.17 1.97 2.77
N LEU A 121 9.96 0.70 2.45
CA LEU A 121 10.95 -0.10 1.74
C LEU A 121 10.74 0.07 0.23
N TYR A 122 11.78 0.43 -0.49
CA TYR A 122 11.74 0.65 -1.93
C TYR A 122 13.04 0.19 -2.60
N ASN A 123 13.27 -1.12 -2.61
CA ASN A 123 14.51 -1.71 -3.12
C ASN A 123 14.31 -3.11 -3.73
N ILE A 124 13.07 -3.48 -4.05
CA ILE A 124 12.79 -4.79 -4.65
C ILE A 124 13.52 -4.93 -6.00
N PRO A 125 14.01 -6.13 -6.37
CA PRO A 125 14.61 -6.36 -7.69
C PRO A 125 13.72 -5.83 -8.82
N ASP A 126 14.34 -5.15 -9.79
CA ASP A 126 13.67 -4.56 -10.95
C ASP A 126 12.48 -3.65 -10.59
N ARG A 127 12.61 -2.90 -9.46
CA ARG A 127 11.61 -1.90 -9.09
C ARG A 127 11.45 -0.91 -10.25
N ASP A 128 10.23 -0.49 -10.51
CA ASP A 128 9.82 0.56 -11.47
C ASP A 128 10.52 0.55 -12.84
N ASP A 129 10.99 -0.61 -13.32
CA ASP A 129 11.75 -0.77 -14.57
C ASP A 129 12.97 0.16 -14.70
N GLY A 130 13.56 0.58 -13.59
CA GLY A 130 14.69 1.50 -13.59
C GLY A 130 14.32 2.96 -13.80
N PHE A 131 13.03 3.32 -13.75
CA PHE A 131 12.54 4.67 -13.98
C PHE A 131 13.05 5.68 -12.93
N SER A 132 13.16 5.28 -11.67
CA SER A 132 13.67 6.12 -10.57
C SER A 132 15.19 6.32 -10.59
N GLY A 133 15.90 5.84 -11.61
CA GLY A 133 17.34 5.98 -11.76
C GLY A 133 18.10 4.66 -11.86
N PRO A 134 19.44 4.69 -12.00
CA PRO A 134 20.23 3.48 -12.13
C PRO A 134 20.13 2.66 -10.84
N HIS A 135 19.51 1.48 -10.94
CA HIS A 135 19.50 0.51 -9.88
C HIS A 135 20.72 -0.40 -10.02
N HIS A 136 21.44 -0.56 -8.94
CA HIS A 136 22.38 -1.68 -8.87
C HIS A 136 21.54 -2.95 -8.98
N ALA A 137 21.94 -3.89 -9.82
CA ALA A 137 21.24 -5.15 -10.02
C ALA A 137 21.03 -5.86 -8.67
N VAL A 138 19.87 -5.66 -8.06
CA VAL A 138 19.49 -6.25 -6.79
C VAL A 138 18.92 -7.63 -7.08
N THR A 139 19.61 -8.69 -6.63
CA THR A 139 19.07 -10.05 -6.72
C THR A 139 18.13 -10.32 -5.55
N PRO A 140 17.20 -11.29 -5.63
CA PRO A 140 16.36 -11.68 -4.50
C PRO A 140 17.15 -12.02 -3.22
N ARG A 141 18.34 -12.60 -3.35
CA ARG A 141 19.22 -12.90 -2.22
C ARG A 141 19.79 -11.63 -1.56
N VAL A 142 20.23 -10.67 -2.36
CA VAL A 142 20.76 -9.37 -1.87
C VAL A 142 19.64 -8.59 -1.21
N TYR A 143 18.47 -8.58 -1.80
CA TYR A 143 17.27 -7.95 -1.26
C TYR A 143 16.89 -8.51 0.12
N ARG A 144 16.80 -9.84 0.25
CA ARG A 144 16.48 -10.47 1.54
C ARG A 144 17.50 -10.13 2.62
N ALA A 145 18.79 -10.14 2.29
CA ALA A 145 19.84 -9.73 3.24
C ALA A 145 19.71 -8.26 3.67
N TRP A 146 19.29 -7.37 2.77
CA TRP A 146 19.00 -5.98 3.09
C TRP A 146 17.76 -5.86 3.99
N VAL A 147 16.68 -6.59 3.71
CA VAL A 147 15.49 -6.66 4.57
C VAL A 147 15.84 -7.12 5.98
N ASP A 148 16.69 -8.14 6.12
CA ASP A 148 17.17 -8.62 7.43
C ASP A 148 17.90 -7.51 8.20
N ARG A 149 18.78 -6.74 7.54
CA ARG A 149 19.47 -5.60 8.17
C ARG A 149 18.50 -4.51 8.60
N VAL A 150 17.56 -4.13 7.74
CA VAL A 150 16.54 -3.13 8.09
C VAL A 150 15.70 -3.59 9.27
N SER A 151 15.23 -4.83 9.27
CA SER A 151 14.50 -5.41 10.39
C SER A 151 15.30 -5.37 11.70
N ALA A 152 16.60 -5.66 11.65
CA ALA A 152 17.48 -5.58 12.82
C ALA A 152 17.66 -4.13 13.32
N LEU A 153 17.78 -3.15 12.42
CA LEU A 153 17.87 -1.72 12.79
C LEU A 153 16.59 -1.21 13.43
N VAL A 154 15.43 -1.62 12.96
CA VAL A 154 14.12 -1.28 13.53
C VAL A 154 13.96 -1.88 14.93
N GLY A 155 14.31 -3.16 15.11
CA GLY A 155 14.22 -3.85 16.40
C GLY A 155 12.81 -3.83 16.97
N ASP A 156 12.67 -3.33 18.20
CA ASP A 156 11.42 -3.23 18.96
C ASP A 156 10.70 -1.88 18.84
N ALA A 157 11.19 -0.97 17.98
CA ALA A 157 10.58 0.34 17.82
C ALA A 157 9.16 0.23 17.22
N ARG A 158 8.30 1.18 17.62
CA ARG A 158 6.99 1.31 16.97
C ARG A 158 7.16 1.87 15.55
N LEU A 159 6.66 1.13 14.57
CA LEU A 159 6.83 1.45 13.16
C LEU A 159 5.57 1.19 12.35
N VAL A 160 5.26 2.11 11.45
CA VAL A 160 4.43 1.87 10.27
C VAL A 160 5.37 1.59 9.10
N LEU A 161 5.26 0.40 8.52
CA LEU A 161 6.07 -0.04 7.39
C LEU A 161 5.22 -0.13 6.13
N ILE A 162 5.59 0.63 5.11
CA ILE A 162 5.02 0.54 3.77
C ILE A 162 5.98 -0.31 2.92
N VAL A 163 5.44 -1.33 2.26
CA VAL A 163 6.25 -2.33 1.56
C VAL A 163 6.13 -2.14 0.06
N GLU A 164 7.24 -1.76 -0.54
CA GLU A 164 7.56 -1.78 -1.96
C GLU A 164 6.46 -1.18 -2.84
N PRO A 165 6.30 0.16 -2.81
CA PRO A 165 5.42 0.85 -3.72
C PRO A 165 5.55 0.38 -5.17
N ASP A 166 4.42 0.22 -5.85
CA ASP A 166 4.28 -0.21 -7.25
C ASP A 166 4.63 -1.68 -7.54
N ALA A 167 5.25 -2.42 -6.59
CA ALA A 167 5.75 -3.77 -6.87
C ALA A 167 4.69 -4.75 -7.36
N LEU A 168 3.48 -4.74 -6.77
CA LEU A 168 2.37 -5.58 -7.22
C LEU A 168 1.72 -5.06 -8.50
N TRP A 169 1.65 -3.75 -8.66
CA TRP A 169 1.11 -3.13 -9.87
C TRP A 169 1.95 -3.45 -11.10
N PHE A 170 3.29 -3.35 -10.99
CA PHE A 170 4.21 -3.76 -12.05
C PHE A 170 4.17 -5.26 -12.30
N ALA A 171 4.06 -6.09 -11.27
CA ALA A 171 3.95 -7.54 -11.42
C ALA A 171 2.78 -7.96 -12.31
N ASP A 172 1.63 -7.29 -12.16
CA ASP A 172 0.44 -7.58 -12.98
C ASP A 172 0.55 -6.97 -14.38
N ARG A 173 1.01 -5.72 -14.48
CA ARG A 173 1.04 -4.95 -15.73
C ARG A 173 2.09 -5.45 -16.72
N GLN A 174 3.26 -5.84 -16.25
CA GLN A 174 4.35 -6.34 -17.09
C GLN A 174 4.11 -7.75 -17.58
N SER A 175 2.99 -8.36 -17.17
CA SER A 175 2.73 -9.77 -17.44
C SER A 175 3.95 -10.62 -17.07
N LEU A 176 4.57 -10.28 -15.94
CA LEU A 176 5.65 -11.11 -15.41
C LEU A 176 5.15 -12.54 -15.32
N GLU A 177 5.81 -13.44 -16.02
CA GLU A 177 5.45 -14.84 -16.08
C GLU A 177 6.54 -15.69 -15.47
N GLY A 178 6.17 -16.87 -15.01
CA GLY A 178 7.11 -17.85 -14.52
C GLY A 178 7.92 -17.39 -13.32
N THR A 179 9.25 -17.47 -13.44
CA THR A 179 10.21 -17.24 -12.33
C THR A 179 10.18 -15.82 -11.80
N ASP A 180 10.12 -14.82 -12.68
CA ASP A 180 10.24 -13.41 -12.29
C ASP A 180 9.04 -12.95 -11.46
N PHE A 181 7.82 -13.38 -11.83
CA PHE A 181 6.63 -13.14 -11.02
C PHE A 181 6.74 -13.86 -9.66
N GLY A 182 7.20 -15.11 -9.66
CA GLY A 182 7.41 -15.89 -8.46
C GLY A 182 8.42 -15.23 -7.51
N ASP A 183 9.57 -14.82 -8.02
CA ASP A 183 10.62 -14.15 -7.24
C ASP A 183 10.14 -12.83 -6.63
N ARG A 184 9.31 -12.05 -7.34
CA ARG A 184 8.74 -10.81 -6.82
C ARG A 184 7.75 -11.08 -5.69
N ILE A 185 6.82 -12.01 -5.86
CA ILE A 185 5.87 -12.42 -4.82
C ILE A 185 6.61 -12.97 -3.60
N ASP A 186 7.61 -13.81 -3.79
CA ASP A 186 8.39 -14.40 -2.70
C ASP A 186 9.26 -13.36 -1.98
N SER A 187 9.74 -12.33 -2.69
CA SER A 187 10.45 -11.21 -2.08
C SER A 187 9.53 -10.37 -1.18
N LEU A 188 8.32 -10.05 -1.64
CA LEU A 188 7.32 -9.34 -0.85
C LEU A 188 6.86 -10.17 0.36
N ARG A 189 6.61 -11.47 0.16
CA ARG A 189 6.27 -12.39 1.25
C ARG A 189 7.37 -12.45 2.30
N TYR A 190 8.63 -12.48 1.88
CA TYR A 190 9.77 -12.47 2.79
C TYR A 190 9.79 -11.24 3.71
N VAL A 191 9.48 -10.05 3.19
CA VAL A 191 9.33 -8.84 4.03
C VAL A 191 8.23 -9.02 5.07
N VAL A 192 7.04 -9.43 4.61
CA VAL A 192 5.87 -9.63 5.49
C VAL A 192 6.19 -10.62 6.62
N GLU A 193 6.76 -11.78 6.27
CA GLU A 193 7.13 -12.82 7.25
C GLU A 193 8.22 -12.35 8.21
N THR A 194 9.26 -11.68 7.70
CA THR A 194 10.39 -11.19 8.50
C THR A 194 9.92 -10.19 9.56
N PHE A 195 9.19 -9.15 9.14
CA PHE A 195 8.72 -8.13 10.09
C PHE A 195 7.64 -8.63 11.02
N SER A 196 6.74 -9.50 10.56
CA SER A 196 5.73 -10.14 11.42
C SER A 196 6.35 -11.02 12.50
N ALA A 197 7.46 -11.68 12.20
CA ALA A 197 8.14 -12.58 13.14
C ALA A 197 9.09 -11.86 14.11
N ARG A 198 9.75 -10.78 13.67
CA ARG A 198 10.86 -10.18 14.42
C ARG A 198 10.54 -8.81 15.01
N ASN A 199 9.57 -8.09 14.48
CA ASN A 199 9.30 -6.69 14.82
C ASN A 199 7.86 -6.55 15.34
N ALA A 200 7.59 -7.02 16.56
CA ALA A 200 6.25 -7.13 17.15
C ALA A 200 5.49 -5.79 17.21
N ASN A 201 6.21 -4.66 17.24
CA ASN A 201 5.63 -3.31 17.30
C ASN A 201 5.56 -2.64 15.92
N THR A 202 5.79 -3.41 14.83
CA THR A 202 5.69 -2.91 13.45
C THR A 202 4.32 -3.27 12.87
N ARG A 203 3.66 -2.27 12.26
CA ARG A 203 2.51 -2.46 11.39
C ARG A 203 2.94 -2.45 9.94
N VAL A 204 2.69 -3.55 9.26
CA VAL A 204 3.09 -3.76 7.87
C VAL A 204 1.91 -3.49 6.94
N TYR A 205 2.13 -2.67 5.90
CA TYR A 205 1.16 -2.39 4.84
C TYR A 205 1.84 -2.58 3.49
N VAL A 206 1.37 -3.56 2.71
CA VAL A 206 1.88 -3.82 1.36
C VAL A 206 1.24 -2.84 0.39
N ASP A 207 2.01 -2.24 -0.50
CA ASP A 207 1.42 -1.33 -1.49
C ASP A 207 0.44 -2.03 -2.42
N ALA A 208 -0.70 -1.41 -2.60
CA ALA A 208 -1.81 -1.87 -3.45
C ALA A 208 -2.11 -0.91 -4.61
N GLY A 209 -1.19 0.04 -4.88
CA GLY A 209 -1.30 0.97 -5.98
C GLY A 209 -2.43 2.00 -5.82
N THR A 210 -3.07 2.34 -6.92
CA THR A 210 -4.05 3.41 -7.00
C THR A 210 -5.24 3.03 -7.89
N SER A 211 -6.28 3.88 -7.89
CA SER A 211 -7.52 3.69 -8.66
C SER A 211 -7.36 3.87 -10.18
N SER A 212 -6.18 4.13 -10.70
CA SER A 212 -5.93 4.45 -12.12
C SER A 212 -6.23 3.33 -13.15
N GLY A 213 -6.85 2.25 -12.72
CA GLY A 213 -7.62 1.34 -13.58
C GLY A 213 -6.86 0.24 -14.30
N SER A 214 -5.54 0.12 -14.21
CA SER A 214 -4.84 -0.97 -14.91
C SER A 214 -4.92 -2.31 -14.16
N VAL A 215 -5.00 -2.29 -12.82
CA VAL A 215 -5.19 -3.49 -11.99
C VAL A 215 -6.51 -3.36 -11.24
N THR A 216 -7.43 -4.28 -11.48
CA THR A 216 -8.74 -4.23 -10.79
C THR A 216 -8.58 -4.48 -9.29
N PRO A 217 -9.45 -3.93 -8.43
CA PRO A 217 -9.42 -4.20 -7.00
C PRO A 217 -9.44 -5.68 -6.65
N GLU A 218 -10.18 -6.47 -7.41
CA GLU A 218 -10.30 -7.91 -7.24
C GLU A 218 -8.99 -8.64 -7.56
N ARG A 219 -8.33 -8.22 -8.63
CA ARG A 219 -7.01 -8.74 -8.99
C ARG A 219 -5.96 -8.35 -7.97
N MET A 220 -5.97 -7.10 -7.50
CA MET A 220 -5.09 -6.63 -6.45
C MET A 220 -5.31 -7.39 -5.14
N ALA A 221 -6.55 -7.67 -4.74
CA ALA A 221 -6.85 -8.49 -3.57
C ALA A 221 -6.22 -9.90 -3.68
N ALA A 222 -6.27 -10.52 -4.87
CA ALA A 222 -5.63 -11.82 -5.09
C ALA A 222 -4.10 -11.76 -4.97
N LEU A 223 -3.45 -10.68 -5.42
CA LEU A 223 -2.02 -10.46 -5.27
C LEU A 223 -1.65 -10.22 -3.81
N LEU A 224 -2.39 -9.38 -3.11
CA LEU A 224 -2.21 -9.10 -1.67
C LEU A 224 -2.34 -10.35 -0.81
N ALA A 225 -3.33 -11.20 -1.08
CA ALA A 225 -3.48 -12.47 -0.40
C ALA A 225 -2.27 -13.40 -0.63
N LYS A 226 -1.70 -13.41 -1.85
CA LYS A 226 -0.49 -14.19 -2.16
C LYS A 226 0.75 -13.75 -1.37
N VAL A 227 0.88 -12.48 -1.06
CA VAL A 227 2.03 -11.95 -0.31
C VAL A 227 1.84 -11.96 1.21
N GLY A 228 0.66 -12.36 1.70
CA GLY A 228 0.42 -12.58 3.12
C GLY A 228 -0.34 -11.47 3.83
N VAL A 229 -1.09 -10.63 3.10
CA VAL A 229 -2.06 -9.71 3.70
C VAL A 229 -3.08 -10.51 4.52
N SER A 230 -3.37 -10.04 5.72
CA SER A 230 -4.19 -10.72 6.73
C SER A 230 -4.86 -9.68 7.64
N ASP A 231 -5.47 -10.10 8.73
CA ASP A 231 -5.95 -9.21 9.79
C ASP A 231 -4.83 -8.48 10.56
N ARG A 232 -3.57 -8.92 10.42
CA ARG A 232 -2.38 -8.31 11.01
C ARG A 232 -1.51 -7.52 10.05
N VAL A 233 -1.61 -7.82 8.77
CA VAL A 233 -0.84 -7.20 7.68
C VAL A 233 -1.82 -6.53 6.74
N GLY A 234 -1.78 -5.21 6.69
CA GLY A 234 -2.67 -4.41 5.86
C GLY A 234 -2.12 -4.10 4.47
N TYR A 235 -2.74 -3.15 3.81
CA TYR A 235 -2.27 -2.64 2.53
C TYR A 235 -2.33 -1.10 2.49
N ALA A 236 -1.43 -0.50 1.69
CA ALA A 236 -1.38 0.94 1.46
C ALA A 236 -1.94 1.25 0.07
N VAL A 237 -2.64 2.36 -0.06
CA VAL A 237 -3.14 2.82 -1.36
C VAL A 237 -2.74 4.27 -1.62
N ASN A 238 -2.68 4.63 -2.90
CA ASN A 238 -2.35 5.98 -3.36
C ASN A 238 -0.90 6.41 -3.12
N VAL A 239 0.00 5.48 -2.79
CA VAL A 239 1.41 5.81 -2.54
C VAL A 239 2.00 6.47 -3.78
N SER A 240 2.57 7.67 -3.59
CA SER A 240 3.12 8.49 -4.69
C SER A 240 2.11 8.82 -5.80
N SER A 241 0.81 8.70 -5.54
CA SER A 241 -0.27 8.98 -6.49
C SER A 241 -1.18 10.11 -5.99
N PHE A 242 -2.13 10.54 -6.80
CA PHE A 242 -2.88 11.77 -6.56
C PHE A 242 -4.39 11.58 -6.64
N ALA A 243 -4.87 10.34 -6.62
CA ALA A 243 -6.31 10.05 -6.64
C ALA A 243 -7.02 10.72 -5.47
N PRO A 244 -8.13 11.46 -5.71
CA PRO A 244 -8.89 12.11 -4.66
C PRO A 244 -9.32 11.13 -3.57
N THR A 245 -9.40 11.59 -2.33
CA THR A 245 -9.68 10.74 -1.16
C THR A 245 -10.94 9.89 -1.33
N ALA A 246 -12.01 10.44 -1.86
CA ALA A 246 -13.26 9.68 -2.07
C ALA A 246 -13.06 8.52 -3.08
N GLU A 247 -12.35 8.77 -4.16
CA GLU A 247 -12.08 7.76 -5.20
C GLU A 247 -11.18 6.64 -4.69
N ILE A 248 -10.05 7.02 -4.06
CA ILE A 248 -9.10 6.03 -3.56
C ILE A 248 -9.67 5.22 -2.39
N THR A 249 -10.53 5.83 -1.55
CA THR A 249 -11.25 5.10 -0.50
C THR A 249 -12.21 4.08 -1.11
N ALA A 250 -12.94 4.44 -2.16
CA ALA A 250 -13.81 3.48 -2.85
C ALA A 250 -13.02 2.31 -3.47
N TYR A 251 -11.84 2.58 -4.04
CA TYR A 251 -10.92 1.54 -4.53
C TYR A 251 -10.47 0.61 -3.39
N ALA A 252 -9.99 1.17 -2.27
CA ALA A 252 -9.57 0.41 -1.11
C ALA A 252 -10.71 -0.45 -0.55
N GLN A 253 -11.92 0.09 -0.44
CA GLN A 253 -13.08 -0.68 0.05
C GLN A 253 -13.45 -1.85 -0.86
N ARG A 254 -13.27 -1.74 -2.18
CA ARG A 254 -13.46 -2.88 -3.09
C ARG A 254 -12.40 -3.96 -2.89
N ILE A 255 -11.14 -3.58 -2.68
CA ILE A 255 -10.06 -4.53 -2.30
C ILE A 255 -10.43 -5.23 -1.00
N ARG A 256 -10.86 -4.46 0.02
CA ARG A 256 -11.27 -4.98 1.32
C ARG A 256 -12.39 -6.02 1.19
N ALA A 257 -13.44 -5.68 0.45
CA ALA A 257 -14.56 -6.58 0.20
C ALA A 257 -14.14 -7.89 -0.49
N ALA A 258 -13.25 -7.79 -1.49
CA ALA A 258 -12.72 -8.97 -2.17
C ALA A 258 -11.84 -9.84 -1.25
N LEU A 259 -11.00 -9.24 -0.40
CA LEU A 259 -10.19 -9.96 0.60
C LEU A 259 -11.08 -10.69 1.60
N GLN A 260 -12.16 -10.07 2.05
CA GLN A 260 -13.14 -10.69 2.95
C GLN A 260 -13.88 -11.84 2.28
N GLN A 261 -14.43 -11.59 1.09
CA GLN A 261 -15.32 -12.53 0.41
C GLN A 261 -14.59 -13.75 -0.15
N TRP A 262 -13.42 -13.56 -0.74
CA TRP A 262 -12.75 -14.63 -1.51
C TRP A 262 -11.56 -15.25 -0.80
N PHE A 263 -10.95 -14.52 0.15
CA PHE A 263 -9.76 -14.99 0.86
C PHE A 263 -10.00 -15.19 2.35
N GLY A 264 -11.23 -14.88 2.84
CA GLY A 264 -11.61 -15.15 4.22
C GLY A 264 -10.87 -14.33 5.27
N ILE A 265 -10.31 -13.18 4.89
CA ILE A 265 -9.66 -12.26 5.80
C ILE A 265 -10.76 -11.42 6.47
N PRO A 266 -11.00 -11.55 7.77
CA PRO A 266 -12.22 -10.99 8.38
C PRO A 266 -12.20 -9.46 8.45
N ASP A 267 -11.04 -8.85 8.67
CA ASP A 267 -10.92 -7.41 8.85
C ASP A 267 -9.64 -6.85 8.20
N PRO A 268 -9.56 -6.85 6.85
CA PRO A 268 -8.41 -6.29 6.15
C PRO A 268 -8.27 -4.79 6.42
N ARG A 269 -7.06 -4.36 6.78
CA ARG A 269 -6.72 -2.99 7.16
C ARG A 269 -6.02 -2.26 6.03
N TYR A 270 -6.19 -0.94 5.98
CA TYR A 270 -5.47 -0.13 4.99
C TYR A 270 -5.11 1.26 5.50
N VAL A 271 -4.15 1.87 4.82
CA VAL A 271 -3.75 3.25 4.97
C VAL A 271 -3.81 3.96 3.63
N VAL A 272 -3.97 5.28 3.65
CA VAL A 272 -4.04 6.10 2.44
C VAL A 272 -2.91 7.12 2.46
N ASP A 273 -2.16 7.22 1.36
CA ASP A 273 -1.29 8.37 1.13
C ASP A 273 -2.13 9.58 0.71
N THR A 274 -2.18 10.57 1.58
CA THR A 274 -2.92 11.82 1.38
C THR A 274 -2.00 13.02 1.16
N SER A 275 -0.72 12.79 0.89
CA SER A 275 0.29 13.84 0.81
C SER A 275 0.00 14.92 -0.25
N GLN A 276 -0.57 14.52 -1.39
CA GLN A 276 -0.72 15.40 -2.57
C GLN A 276 -2.04 15.19 -3.33
N ASN A 277 -3.07 14.69 -2.67
CA ASN A 277 -4.33 14.28 -3.28
C ASN A 277 -5.51 15.21 -3.00
N GLY A 278 -5.24 16.46 -2.62
CA GLY A 278 -6.27 17.43 -2.28
C GLY A 278 -7.02 18.04 -3.50
N ASN A 279 -6.56 17.78 -4.72
CA ASN A 279 -7.27 18.20 -5.92
C ASN A 279 -8.34 17.17 -6.30
N PRO A 280 -9.63 17.54 -6.38
CA PRO A 280 -10.69 16.63 -6.81
C PRO A 280 -10.63 16.27 -8.31
N ASP A 281 -9.99 17.11 -9.12
CA ASP A 281 -9.91 16.97 -10.58
C ASP A 281 -8.59 16.30 -11.01
N TRP A 282 -8.41 15.03 -10.65
CA TRP A 282 -7.24 14.27 -11.07
C TRP A 282 -7.40 13.71 -12.49
N ASN A 283 -6.37 13.91 -13.33
CA ASN A 283 -6.36 13.51 -14.74
C ASN A 283 -5.55 12.24 -15.03
N PHE A 284 -5.22 11.45 -14.02
CA PHE A 284 -4.39 10.22 -14.10
C PHE A 284 -2.93 10.44 -14.54
N ASP A 285 -2.47 11.69 -14.64
CA ASP A 285 -1.07 11.97 -14.86
C ASP A 285 -0.28 11.70 -13.56
N TRP A 286 0.77 10.90 -13.66
CA TRP A 286 1.56 10.47 -12.50
C TRP A 286 2.84 11.30 -12.34
N CYS A 287 3.33 11.93 -13.41
CA CYS A 287 4.66 12.53 -13.39
C CYS A 287 4.63 14.04 -13.16
N ASN A 288 4.76 14.46 -11.91
CA ASN A 288 4.71 15.86 -11.47
C ASN A 288 3.58 16.67 -12.13
N PRO A 289 2.32 16.19 -12.11
CA PRO A 289 1.24 16.92 -12.76
C PRO A 289 1.03 18.29 -12.12
N ALA A 290 0.70 19.27 -12.95
CA ALA A 290 0.30 20.59 -12.46
C ALA A 290 -1.03 20.51 -11.70
N GLY A 291 -1.24 21.42 -10.74
CA GLY A 291 -2.51 21.52 -10.01
C GLY A 291 -2.67 20.55 -8.84
N ARG A 292 -1.63 19.80 -8.45
CA ARG A 292 -1.65 19.04 -7.19
C ARG A 292 -1.83 19.99 -6.01
N ILE A 293 -2.50 19.50 -4.98
CA ILE A 293 -2.77 20.23 -3.73
C ILE A 293 -2.50 19.27 -2.56
N LEU A 294 -2.03 19.81 -1.44
CA LEU A 294 -1.91 19.02 -0.21
C LEU A 294 -3.26 18.40 0.15
N GLY A 295 -3.26 17.13 0.44
CA GLY A 295 -4.42 16.45 0.99
C GLY A 295 -4.54 16.59 2.50
N THR A 296 -5.35 15.73 3.11
CA THR A 296 -5.56 15.71 4.56
C THR A 296 -4.24 15.44 5.30
N PRO A 297 -3.92 16.19 6.35
CA PRO A 297 -2.73 15.92 7.15
C PRO A 297 -2.70 14.49 7.74
N PRO A 298 -1.50 13.97 8.03
CA PRO A 298 -1.35 12.64 8.64
C PRO A 298 -2.11 12.53 9.94
N ALA A 299 -2.86 11.43 10.11
CA ALA A 299 -3.65 11.17 11.30
C ALA A 299 -3.89 9.66 11.49
N VAL A 300 -3.89 9.22 12.75
CA VAL A 300 -4.37 7.91 13.15
C VAL A 300 -5.89 7.99 13.33
N LEU A 301 -6.65 7.16 12.61
CA LEU A 301 -8.11 7.26 12.52
C LEU A 301 -8.85 6.17 13.30
N GLY A 302 -8.14 5.14 13.76
CA GLY A 302 -8.68 4.15 14.69
C GLY A 302 -9.76 3.22 14.11
N HIS A 303 -9.54 2.67 12.93
CA HIS A 303 -10.33 1.59 12.32
C HIS A 303 -11.71 1.93 11.77
N HIS A 304 -11.86 3.08 11.18
CA HIS A 304 -13.14 3.36 10.52
C HIS A 304 -13.20 2.62 9.17
N ASP A 305 -14.04 1.58 9.07
CA ASP A 305 -14.21 0.76 7.86
C ASP A 305 -12.89 0.18 7.29
N GLY A 306 -11.99 -0.25 8.19
CA GLY A 306 -10.69 -0.77 7.83
C GLY A 306 -9.60 0.28 7.58
N LEU A 307 -9.93 1.57 7.52
CA LEU A 307 -8.98 2.65 7.40
C LEU A 307 -8.31 2.92 8.75
N ASP A 308 -7.01 2.64 8.82
CA ASP A 308 -6.20 2.86 10.02
C ASP A 308 -5.68 4.28 10.13
N MET A 309 -5.12 4.81 9.03
CA MET A 309 -4.41 6.09 9.03
C MET A 309 -4.50 6.79 7.66
N ASN A 310 -4.55 8.13 7.71
CA ASN A 310 -4.06 8.96 6.62
C ASN A 310 -2.57 9.22 6.87
N LEU A 311 -1.75 9.06 5.86
CA LEU A 311 -0.30 9.25 5.95
C LEU A 311 0.19 10.20 4.85
N TRP A 312 1.32 10.83 5.08
CA TRP A 312 2.11 11.43 4.03
C TRP A 312 3.29 10.51 3.74
N ILE A 313 3.08 9.59 2.80
CA ILE A 313 4.06 8.56 2.44
C ILE A 313 5.07 9.15 1.47
N LEU A 314 4.63 9.76 0.37
CA LEU A 314 5.52 10.60 -0.44
C LEU A 314 5.70 11.96 0.23
N ALA A 315 6.92 12.45 0.32
CA ALA A 315 7.17 13.78 0.86
C ALA A 315 6.58 14.86 -0.07
N PRO A 316 5.68 15.75 0.44
CA PRO A 316 5.16 16.83 -0.39
C PRO A 316 6.28 17.75 -0.91
N GLY A 317 6.31 17.89 -2.24
CA GLY A 317 7.38 18.63 -2.92
C GLY A 317 8.51 17.76 -3.46
N SER A 318 8.52 16.44 -3.20
CA SER A 318 9.42 15.52 -3.90
C SER A 318 8.99 15.33 -5.36
N SER A 319 9.97 15.26 -6.25
CA SER A 319 9.76 14.99 -7.67
C SER A 319 9.46 13.52 -7.93
N ASN A 320 8.57 13.24 -8.86
CA ASN A 320 8.34 11.88 -9.37
C ASN A 320 9.35 11.48 -10.46
N GLY A 321 10.18 12.42 -10.91
CA GLY A 321 11.14 12.24 -11.98
C GLY A 321 11.29 13.51 -12.83
N PRO A 322 12.21 13.52 -13.82
CA PRO A 322 12.46 14.68 -14.67
C PRO A 322 11.35 14.87 -15.72
N CYS A 323 10.18 15.32 -15.27
CA CYS A 323 8.99 15.45 -16.11
C CYS A 323 7.97 16.45 -15.54
N GLY A 324 6.92 16.75 -16.29
CA GLY A 324 5.81 17.60 -15.89
C GLY A 324 6.24 18.97 -15.36
N ALA A 325 5.82 19.31 -14.14
CA ALA A 325 6.16 20.59 -13.50
C ALA A 325 7.60 20.65 -12.95
N ALA A 326 8.40 19.58 -13.08
CA ALA A 326 9.79 19.53 -12.61
C ALA A 326 10.69 18.78 -13.62
N PRO A 327 10.89 19.31 -14.85
CA PRO A 327 11.55 18.58 -15.93
C PRO A 327 13.03 18.28 -15.65
N ASP A 328 13.65 19.01 -14.72
CA ASP A 328 15.07 18.88 -14.39
C ASP A 328 15.32 18.21 -13.02
N ALA A 329 14.26 17.83 -12.29
CA ALA A 329 14.40 17.27 -10.96
C ALA A 329 14.37 15.74 -10.98
N PRO A 330 15.44 15.04 -10.57
CA PRO A 330 15.44 13.60 -10.41
C PRO A 330 14.33 13.10 -9.48
N GLY A 331 13.90 11.85 -9.66
CA GLY A 331 12.93 11.22 -8.77
C GLY A 331 13.41 11.23 -7.31
N GLY A 332 12.51 11.51 -6.38
CA GLY A 332 12.78 11.62 -4.96
C GLY A 332 13.37 12.96 -4.50
N GLN A 333 13.94 13.78 -5.40
CA GLN A 333 14.54 15.06 -5.03
C GLN A 333 13.47 16.06 -4.57
N PHE A 334 13.71 16.72 -3.43
CA PHE A 334 12.86 17.82 -2.96
C PHE A 334 13.01 19.06 -3.85
N SER A 335 11.88 19.62 -4.25
CA SER A 335 11.79 20.88 -5.00
C SER A 335 10.93 21.89 -4.25
N PRO A 336 11.51 23.03 -3.78
CA PRO A 336 10.71 24.06 -3.12
C PRO A 336 9.66 24.69 -4.07
N ALA A 337 9.84 24.61 -5.38
CA ALA A 337 8.84 25.04 -6.35
C ALA A 337 7.63 24.10 -6.36
N LEU A 338 7.85 22.78 -6.40
CA LEU A 338 6.78 21.79 -6.28
C LEU A 338 6.07 21.89 -4.93
N ALA A 339 6.84 22.02 -3.82
CA ALA A 339 6.27 22.20 -2.48
C ALA A 339 5.35 23.42 -2.41
N THR A 340 5.78 24.56 -2.96
CA THR A 340 4.98 25.78 -2.97
C THR A 340 3.72 25.65 -3.84
N ALA A 341 3.82 24.93 -4.94
CA ALA A 341 2.66 24.69 -5.82
C ALA A 341 1.54 23.92 -5.11
N LEU A 342 1.87 23.05 -4.15
CA LEU A 342 0.90 22.30 -3.33
C LEU A 342 0.16 23.15 -2.30
N LEU A 343 0.63 24.36 -1.99
CA LEU A 343 0.11 25.21 -0.91
C LEU A 343 -1.05 26.15 -1.37
N ARG A 344 -1.49 26.02 -2.59
CA ARG A 344 -2.55 26.85 -3.20
C ARG A 344 -3.92 26.59 -2.60
#